data_715fc78457dcce48e5383d03f385c740
#
_entry.id   715fc78457dcce48e5383d03f385c740
#
_cell.length_a   1.000
_cell.length_b   1.000
_cell.length_c   1.000
_cell.angle_alpha   90.00
_cell.angle_beta   90.00
_cell.angle_gamma   90.00
#
_symmetry.space_group_name_H-M   'P 1'
#
loop_
_entity.id
_entity.type
_entity.pdbx_description
1 polymer ?
#
loop_
_entity_poly.entity_id
_entity_poly.type
_entity_poly.pdbx_seq_one_letter_code
_entity_poly.pdbx_strand_id
1 'polypeptide(L)'
;MADEKQPILQAKGLKKVYGTGETSLTVLDDLDLDVEKGSIVAIVGRSGSGKSTLLHLLGGLDRPTSGTISVGGQPIQELAEETLSELRNRRIGFIFQFHHLLTEFTVLENVMMPLLIEEFDRGMAEERAKTLLKSLGILEKRDLVPAKLSGGESQRVAIARALANAPEIILADEPTGNLDIANAEMIKDLLFDIVHTHSHTMIIVTHSVPIVEDADRVLELSNGALRPKSLA
;
A
#
# COMPACT_ATOMS: atom_id res chain seq x y z
N MET A 1 -2.32 -33.61 6.42
CA MET A 1 -2.34 -32.70 5.26
C MET A 1 -2.20 -31.32 5.86
N ALA A 2 -1.11 -30.61 5.56
CA ALA A 2 -0.96 -29.22 6.01
C ALA A 2 -2.09 -28.43 5.35
N ASP A 3 -2.85 -27.67 6.15
CA ASP A 3 -3.78 -26.66 5.65
C ASP A 3 -2.93 -25.67 4.82
N GLU A 4 -2.98 -25.77 3.50
CA GLU A 4 -2.42 -24.74 2.63
C GLU A 4 -3.22 -23.46 2.92
N LYS A 5 -2.65 -22.58 3.74
CA LYS A 5 -3.23 -21.28 4.03
C LYS A 5 -3.38 -20.53 2.73
N GLN A 6 -4.62 -20.29 2.34
CA GLN A 6 -4.93 -19.55 1.12
C GLN A 6 -4.30 -18.14 1.23
N PRO A 7 -3.53 -17.69 0.21
CA PRO A 7 -2.89 -16.38 0.26
C PRO A 7 -3.95 -15.27 0.35
N ILE A 8 -3.65 -14.22 1.11
CA ILE A 8 -4.54 -13.06 1.24
C ILE A 8 -4.59 -12.23 -0.06
N LEU A 9 -3.49 -12.21 -0.81
CA LEU A 9 -3.38 -11.61 -2.12
C LEU A 9 -2.63 -12.56 -3.05
N GLN A 10 -3.18 -12.77 -4.23
CA GLN A 10 -2.57 -13.61 -5.26
C GLN A 10 -2.63 -12.91 -6.63
N ALA A 11 -1.54 -12.94 -7.37
CA ALA A 11 -1.48 -12.60 -8.79
C ALA A 11 -0.97 -13.79 -9.57
N LYS A 12 -1.59 -14.09 -10.73
CA LYS A 12 -1.25 -15.22 -11.60
C LYS A 12 -1.15 -14.77 -13.05
N GLY A 13 -0.01 -15.08 -13.70
CA GLY A 13 0.25 -14.76 -15.10
C GLY A 13 0.08 -13.27 -15.42
N LEU A 14 0.41 -12.39 -14.45
CA LEU A 14 0.10 -10.97 -14.53
C LEU A 14 0.95 -10.29 -15.62
N LYS A 15 0.27 -9.69 -16.59
CA LYS A 15 0.88 -8.93 -17.67
C LYS A 15 0.33 -7.52 -17.74
N LYS A 16 1.22 -6.55 -17.97
CA LYS A 16 0.85 -5.16 -18.24
C LYS A 16 1.63 -4.60 -19.41
N VAL A 17 0.89 -4.14 -20.40
CA VAL A 17 1.41 -3.47 -21.60
C VAL A 17 0.75 -2.10 -21.69
N TYR A 18 1.54 -1.06 -21.86
CA TYR A 18 1.08 0.30 -22.17
C TYR A 18 1.30 0.61 -23.65
N GLY A 19 0.41 1.38 -24.24
CA GLY A 19 0.44 1.72 -25.67
C GLY A 19 -0.05 0.59 -26.58
N THR A 20 0.01 0.82 -27.88
CA THR A 20 -0.46 -0.12 -28.92
C THR A 20 0.53 -0.15 -30.08
N GLY A 21 0.57 -1.27 -30.81
CA GLY A 21 1.41 -1.44 -32.01
C GLY A 21 2.90 -1.27 -31.71
N GLU A 22 3.62 -0.52 -32.57
CA GLU A 22 5.07 -0.34 -32.46
C GLU A 22 5.53 0.49 -31.23
N THR A 23 4.61 1.21 -30.58
CA THR A 23 4.91 2.00 -29.36
C THR A 23 4.55 1.26 -28.07
N SER A 24 4.22 -0.04 -28.16
CA SER A 24 3.87 -0.82 -26.97
C SER A 24 5.08 -1.04 -26.07
N LEU A 25 4.86 -0.84 -24.76
CA LEU A 25 5.84 -1.08 -23.69
C LEU A 25 5.31 -2.15 -22.76
N THR A 26 5.91 -3.33 -22.76
CA THR A 26 5.63 -4.37 -21.77
C THR A 26 6.38 -4.03 -20.48
N VAL A 27 5.62 -3.80 -19.40
CA VAL A 27 6.16 -3.44 -18.06
C VAL A 27 6.21 -4.65 -17.16
N LEU A 28 5.16 -5.50 -17.19
CA LEU A 28 5.10 -6.78 -16.49
C LEU A 28 4.79 -7.88 -17.49
N ASP A 29 5.41 -9.05 -17.32
CA ASP A 29 5.27 -10.16 -18.25
C ASP A 29 5.29 -11.49 -17.50
N ASP A 30 4.13 -12.17 -17.49
CA ASP A 30 3.91 -13.48 -16.86
C ASP A 30 4.36 -13.53 -15.38
N LEU A 31 3.91 -12.55 -14.58
CA LEU A 31 4.32 -12.41 -13.18
C LEU A 31 3.37 -13.14 -12.24
N ASP A 32 3.91 -13.99 -11.39
CA ASP A 32 3.21 -14.65 -10.29
C ASP A 32 3.63 -14.08 -8.94
N LEU A 33 2.65 -13.90 -8.04
CA LEU A 33 2.88 -13.46 -6.66
C LEU A 33 1.80 -14.04 -5.74
N ASP A 34 2.23 -14.75 -4.70
CA ASP A 34 1.39 -15.15 -3.58
C ASP A 34 1.88 -14.44 -2.31
N VAL A 35 0.95 -13.84 -1.55
CA VAL A 35 1.25 -13.13 -0.30
C VAL A 35 0.44 -13.75 0.83
N GLU A 36 1.13 -14.22 1.86
CA GLU A 36 0.51 -14.79 3.05
C GLU A 36 -0.03 -13.71 3.98
N LYS A 37 -1.12 -14.03 4.68
CA LYS A 37 -1.70 -13.11 5.67
C LYS A 37 -0.72 -12.84 6.81
N GLY A 38 -0.56 -11.56 7.16
CA GLY A 38 0.28 -11.11 8.28
C GLY A 38 1.77 -11.02 7.93
N SER A 39 2.15 -11.17 6.65
CA SER A 39 3.54 -11.06 6.21
C SER A 39 3.87 -9.68 5.64
N ILE A 40 5.15 -9.31 5.71
CA ILE A 40 5.74 -8.13 5.08
C ILE A 40 6.57 -8.58 3.88
N VAL A 41 6.13 -8.22 2.68
CA VAL A 41 6.82 -8.53 1.43
C VAL A 41 7.45 -7.27 0.86
N ALA A 42 8.78 -7.21 0.82
CA ALA A 42 9.51 -6.12 0.17
C ALA A 42 9.78 -6.46 -1.31
N ILE A 43 9.46 -5.53 -2.20
CA ILE A 43 9.72 -5.63 -3.63
C ILE A 43 10.74 -4.55 -4.00
N VAL A 44 11.91 -4.98 -4.43
CA VAL A 44 13.00 -4.12 -4.88
C VAL A 44 13.17 -4.18 -6.39
N GLY A 45 13.90 -3.23 -6.97
CA GLY A 45 14.21 -3.22 -8.40
C GLY A 45 14.63 -1.83 -8.86
N ARG A 46 15.26 -1.73 -10.02
CA ARG A 46 15.73 -0.46 -10.59
C ARG A 46 14.56 0.52 -10.78
N SER A 47 14.87 1.83 -10.82
CA SER A 47 13.89 2.83 -11.25
C SER A 47 13.34 2.46 -12.63
N GLY A 48 12.03 2.58 -12.81
CA GLY A 48 11.36 2.22 -14.07
C GLY A 48 11.14 0.70 -14.28
N SER A 49 11.47 -0.18 -13.33
CA SER A 49 11.23 -1.63 -13.47
C SER A 49 9.76 -2.07 -13.39
N GLY A 50 8.82 -1.15 -13.09
CA GLY A 50 7.39 -1.46 -13.02
C GLY A 50 6.84 -1.67 -11.60
N LYS A 51 7.61 -1.33 -10.55
CA LYS A 51 7.20 -1.55 -9.14
C LYS A 51 5.90 -0.84 -8.77
N SER A 52 5.79 0.45 -9.05
CA SER A 52 4.55 1.22 -8.78
C SER A 52 3.39 0.71 -9.64
N THR A 53 3.66 0.31 -10.91
CA THR A 53 2.67 -0.34 -11.77
C THR A 53 2.14 -1.61 -11.11
N LEU A 54 3.03 -2.46 -10.59
CA LEU A 54 2.64 -3.67 -9.88
C LEU A 54 1.75 -3.36 -8.68
N LEU A 55 2.14 -2.40 -7.82
CA LEU A 55 1.29 -1.99 -6.68
C LEU A 55 -0.08 -1.46 -7.11
N HIS A 56 -0.14 -0.66 -8.18
CA HIS A 56 -1.41 -0.16 -8.70
C HIS A 56 -2.31 -1.28 -9.20
N LEU A 57 -1.76 -2.29 -9.87
CA LEU A 57 -2.52 -3.46 -10.31
C LEU A 57 -3.01 -4.29 -9.11
N LEU A 58 -2.13 -4.60 -8.15
CA LEU A 58 -2.47 -5.37 -6.95
C LEU A 58 -3.56 -4.68 -6.12
N GLY A 59 -3.57 -3.36 -6.12
CA GLY A 59 -4.58 -2.56 -5.43
C GLY A 59 -5.82 -2.21 -6.26
N GLY A 60 -5.92 -2.69 -7.50
CA GLY A 60 -7.05 -2.39 -8.38
C GLY A 60 -7.17 -0.92 -8.77
N LEU A 61 -6.08 -0.15 -8.73
CA LEU A 61 -6.02 1.23 -9.26
C LEU A 61 -5.81 1.26 -10.77
N ASP A 62 -5.29 0.18 -11.33
CA ASP A 62 -5.14 -0.03 -12.77
C ASP A 62 -5.56 -1.47 -13.09
N ARG A 63 -5.86 -1.75 -14.36
CA ARG A 63 -6.25 -3.08 -14.82
C ARG A 63 -5.10 -3.77 -15.54
N PRO A 64 -4.87 -5.08 -15.32
CA PRO A 64 -3.87 -5.83 -16.07
C PRO A 64 -4.30 -5.98 -17.54
N THR A 65 -3.34 -6.16 -18.43
CA THR A 65 -3.60 -6.52 -19.83
C THR A 65 -4.06 -7.98 -19.92
N SER A 66 -3.49 -8.85 -19.09
CA SER A 66 -3.91 -10.24 -18.91
C SER A 66 -3.43 -10.77 -17.56
N GLY A 67 -3.87 -11.96 -17.18
CA GLY A 67 -3.63 -12.55 -15.86
C GLY A 67 -4.75 -12.19 -14.87
N THR A 68 -4.61 -12.67 -13.65
CA THR A 68 -5.62 -12.52 -12.60
C THR A 68 -5.01 -12.02 -11.30
N ILE A 69 -5.79 -11.24 -10.55
CA ILE A 69 -5.48 -10.80 -9.20
C ILE A 69 -6.66 -11.14 -8.31
N SER A 70 -6.40 -11.73 -7.15
CA SER A 70 -7.43 -11.98 -6.15
C SER A 70 -7.02 -11.44 -4.79
N VAL A 71 -8.00 -10.88 -4.07
CA VAL A 71 -7.86 -10.37 -2.70
C VAL A 71 -8.82 -11.16 -1.81
N GLY A 72 -8.27 -11.90 -0.84
CA GLY A 72 -9.04 -12.82 0.00
C GLY A 72 -9.83 -13.86 -0.79
N GLY A 73 -9.24 -14.36 -1.89
CA GLY A 73 -9.87 -15.32 -2.78
C GLY A 73 -10.87 -14.74 -3.79
N GLN A 74 -11.16 -13.44 -3.76
CA GLN A 74 -12.06 -12.77 -4.69
C GLN A 74 -11.28 -12.18 -5.88
N PRO A 75 -11.55 -12.59 -7.14
CA PRO A 75 -10.95 -11.98 -8.32
C PRO A 75 -11.39 -10.53 -8.47
N ILE A 76 -10.43 -9.57 -8.52
CA ILE A 76 -10.76 -8.14 -8.53
C ILE A 76 -10.96 -7.56 -9.92
N GLN A 77 -10.38 -8.15 -10.95
CA GLN A 77 -10.50 -7.66 -12.34
C GLN A 77 -11.89 -7.88 -12.95
N GLU A 78 -12.71 -8.78 -12.38
CA GLU A 78 -14.06 -9.11 -12.82
C GLU A 78 -15.12 -8.22 -12.17
N LEU A 79 -14.72 -7.43 -11.13
CA LEU A 79 -15.64 -6.59 -10.40
C LEU A 79 -16.05 -5.36 -11.19
N ALA A 80 -17.31 -4.95 -11.04
CA ALA A 80 -17.76 -3.62 -11.43
C ALA A 80 -17.00 -2.54 -10.66
N GLU A 81 -16.87 -1.35 -11.24
CA GLU A 81 -16.03 -0.29 -10.65
C GLU A 81 -16.50 0.13 -9.24
N GLU A 82 -17.82 0.14 -9.00
CA GLU A 82 -18.40 0.44 -7.69
C GLU A 82 -17.95 -0.60 -6.65
N THR A 83 -18.13 -1.90 -6.94
CA THR A 83 -17.73 -2.99 -6.04
C THR A 83 -16.21 -3.03 -5.83
N LEU A 84 -15.42 -2.73 -6.87
CA LEU A 84 -13.98 -2.63 -6.77
C LEU A 84 -13.55 -1.45 -5.88
N SER A 85 -14.25 -0.32 -5.98
CA SER A 85 -14.02 0.86 -5.15
C SER A 85 -14.34 0.58 -3.67
N GLU A 86 -15.44 -0.11 -3.37
CA GLU A 86 -15.78 -0.55 -2.02
C GLU A 86 -14.73 -1.51 -1.47
N LEU A 87 -14.30 -2.51 -2.27
CA LEU A 87 -13.26 -3.45 -1.86
C LEU A 87 -11.96 -2.70 -1.51
N ARG A 88 -11.53 -1.77 -2.38
CA ARG A 88 -10.34 -0.92 -2.13
C ARG A 88 -10.46 -0.18 -0.80
N ASN A 89 -11.59 0.51 -0.61
CA ASN A 89 -11.78 1.34 0.58
C ASN A 89 -11.80 0.52 1.88
N ARG A 90 -12.37 -0.68 1.85
CA ARG A 90 -12.51 -1.56 3.03
C ARG A 90 -11.26 -2.39 3.32
N ARG A 91 -10.62 -2.94 2.29
CA ARG A 91 -9.62 -4.00 2.46
C ARG A 91 -8.19 -3.59 2.15
N ILE A 92 -7.98 -2.43 1.48
CA ILE A 92 -6.66 -2.01 1.01
C ILE A 92 -6.34 -0.61 1.50
N GLY A 93 -5.25 -0.47 2.24
CA GLY A 93 -4.68 0.82 2.61
C GLY A 93 -3.53 1.18 1.69
N PHE A 94 -3.56 2.38 1.10
CA PHE A 94 -2.48 2.86 0.24
C PHE A 94 -1.61 3.89 0.94
N ILE A 95 -0.30 3.70 0.87
CA ILE A 95 0.72 4.66 1.31
C ILE A 95 1.60 4.99 0.11
N PHE A 96 1.58 6.26 -0.33
CA PHE A 96 2.32 6.72 -1.51
C PHE A 96 3.54 7.55 -1.13
N GLN A 97 4.55 7.55 -1.98
CA GLN A 97 5.77 8.34 -1.83
C GLN A 97 5.48 9.85 -1.70
N PHE A 98 4.51 10.37 -2.45
CA PHE A 98 4.09 11.78 -2.43
C PHE A 98 2.86 12.04 -1.55
N HIS A 99 2.56 11.16 -0.59
CA HIS A 99 1.48 11.25 0.40
C HIS A 99 0.06 11.40 -0.18
N HIS A 100 -0.15 12.14 -1.26
CA HIS A 100 -1.44 12.44 -1.89
C HIS A 100 -2.52 12.88 -0.89
N LEU A 101 -2.13 13.77 0.04
CA LEU A 101 -3.08 14.38 0.97
C LEU A 101 -3.93 15.41 0.23
N LEU A 102 -5.20 15.49 0.60
CA LEU A 102 -6.14 16.46 0.08
C LEU A 102 -5.79 17.83 0.68
N THR A 103 -5.29 18.74 -0.14
CA THR A 103 -4.68 20.01 0.29
C THR A 103 -5.67 21.00 0.91
N GLU A 104 -6.93 20.93 0.50
CA GLU A 104 -8.03 21.78 0.99
C GLU A 104 -8.64 21.28 2.32
N PHE A 105 -8.28 20.08 2.75
CA PHE A 105 -8.79 19.44 3.96
C PHE A 105 -7.74 19.46 5.06
N THR A 106 -8.21 19.54 6.31
CA THR A 106 -7.35 19.40 7.48
C THR A 106 -6.75 17.99 7.59
N VAL A 107 -5.76 17.81 8.46
CA VAL A 107 -5.20 16.52 8.82
C VAL A 107 -6.29 15.55 9.29
N LEU A 108 -7.18 16.02 10.17
CA LEU A 108 -8.28 15.22 10.67
C LEU A 108 -9.22 14.77 9.54
N GLU A 109 -9.63 15.68 8.69
CA GLU A 109 -10.53 15.40 7.56
C GLU A 109 -9.90 14.45 6.54
N ASN A 110 -8.59 14.57 6.27
CA ASN A 110 -7.87 13.62 5.42
C ASN A 110 -7.98 12.19 5.94
N VAL A 111 -7.86 11.99 7.26
CA VAL A 111 -7.96 10.65 7.88
C VAL A 111 -9.41 10.17 7.97
N MET A 112 -10.37 11.08 8.14
CA MET A 112 -11.80 10.77 8.15
C MET A 112 -12.34 10.35 6.78
N MET A 113 -11.75 10.81 5.68
CA MET A 113 -12.29 10.64 4.33
C MET A 113 -12.64 9.18 3.96
N PRO A 114 -11.78 8.17 4.16
CA PRO A 114 -12.12 6.78 3.87
C PRO A 114 -13.31 6.26 4.69
N LEU A 115 -13.46 6.72 5.94
CA LEU A 115 -14.56 6.33 6.83
C LEU A 115 -15.88 6.94 6.37
N LEU A 116 -15.85 8.22 5.94
CA LEU A 116 -17.04 8.90 5.42
C LEU A 116 -17.53 8.32 4.09
N ILE A 117 -16.62 7.80 3.26
CA ILE A 117 -16.96 7.07 2.03
C ILE A 117 -17.68 5.75 2.37
N GLU A 118 -17.37 5.12 3.49
CA GLU A 118 -18.05 3.93 4.04
C GLU A 118 -19.34 4.26 4.81
N GLU A 119 -19.82 5.51 4.72
CA GLU A 119 -21.04 5.96 5.38
C GLU A 119 -21.00 5.87 6.91
N PHE A 120 -19.81 5.86 7.53
CA PHE A 120 -19.70 5.99 8.98
C PHE A 120 -20.35 7.29 9.44
N ASP A 121 -21.01 7.24 10.60
CA ASP A 121 -21.44 8.47 11.28
C ASP A 121 -20.25 9.40 11.50
N ARG A 122 -20.44 10.70 11.25
CA ARG A 122 -19.37 11.70 11.31
C ARG A 122 -18.66 11.73 12.67
N GLY A 123 -19.38 11.57 13.76
CA GLY A 123 -18.81 11.54 15.11
C GLY A 123 -17.94 10.29 15.33
N MET A 124 -18.38 9.13 14.85
CA MET A 124 -17.59 7.90 14.91
C MET A 124 -16.34 8.00 14.02
N ALA A 125 -16.45 8.56 12.82
CA ALA A 125 -15.31 8.80 11.93
C ALA A 125 -14.27 9.73 12.57
N GLU A 126 -14.72 10.80 13.22
CA GLU A 126 -13.87 11.76 13.92
C GLU A 126 -13.12 11.11 15.09
N GLU A 127 -13.79 10.36 15.94
CA GLU A 127 -13.15 9.68 17.08
C GLU A 127 -12.16 8.60 16.63
N ARG A 128 -12.48 7.84 15.57
CA ARG A 128 -11.56 6.87 14.98
C ARG A 128 -10.33 7.57 14.41
N ALA A 129 -10.50 8.66 13.65
CA ALA A 129 -9.41 9.44 13.08
C ALA A 129 -8.51 10.04 14.18
N LYS A 130 -9.08 10.62 15.25
CA LYS A 130 -8.32 11.13 16.41
C LYS A 130 -7.52 10.02 17.09
N THR A 131 -8.09 8.85 17.24
CA THR A 131 -7.39 7.69 17.83
C THR A 131 -6.17 7.31 16.99
N LEU A 132 -6.30 7.23 15.66
CA LEU A 132 -5.20 6.94 14.76
C LEU A 132 -4.14 8.04 14.78
N LEU A 133 -4.54 9.31 14.71
CA LEU A 133 -3.61 10.44 14.80
C LEU A 133 -2.84 10.45 16.13
N LYS A 134 -3.50 10.08 17.22
CA LYS A 134 -2.87 9.96 18.54
C LYS A 134 -1.85 8.83 18.59
N SER A 135 -2.17 7.64 18.07
CA SER A 135 -1.25 6.49 18.04
C SER A 135 -0.01 6.77 17.18
N LEU A 136 -0.15 7.63 16.16
CA LEU A 136 0.93 8.05 15.28
C LEU A 136 1.65 9.32 15.76
N GLY A 137 1.31 9.86 16.94
CA GLY A 137 1.97 11.02 17.56
C GLY A 137 1.80 12.32 16.78
N ILE A 138 0.61 12.53 16.13
CA ILE A 138 0.37 13.72 15.31
C ILE A 138 -1.00 14.39 15.58
N LEU A 139 -1.66 14.01 16.66
CA LEU A 139 -3.00 14.52 17.00
C LEU A 139 -3.06 16.05 17.15
N GLU A 140 -2.00 16.68 17.67
CA GLU A 140 -1.91 18.15 17.84
C GLU A 140 -1.91 18.92 16.53
N LYS A 141 -1.67 18.26 15.42
CA LYS A 141 -1.70 18.86 14.08
C LYS A 141 -3.04 18.68 13.37
N ARG A 142 -4.05 18.07 14.02
CA ARG A 142 -5.33 17.67 13.40
C ARG A 142 -6.07 18.78 12.67
N ASP A 143 -5.94 20.03 13.15
CA ASP A 143 -6.64 21.20 12.61
C ASP A 143 -5.82 21.94 11.52
N LEU A 144 -4.59 21.48 11.23
CA LEU A 144 -3.73 22.04 10.20
C LEU A 144 -4.06 21.45 8.82
N VAL A 145 -3.76 22.23 7.78
CA VAL A 145 -3.76 21.73 6.39
C VAL A 145 -2.41 21.14 6.02
N PRO A 146 -2.32 20.21 5.05
CA PRO A 146 -1.07 19.50 4.66
C PRO A 146 0.11 20.42 4.36
N ALA A 147 -0.14 21.61 3.79
CA ALA A 147 0.90 22.58 3.45
C ALA A 147 1.70 23.11 4.67
N LYS A 148 1.20 22.89 5.90
CA LYS A 148 1.86 23.31 7.15
C LYS A 148 2.61 22.18 7.84
N LEU A 149 2.70 21.00 7.24
CA LEU A 149 3.35 19.81 7.77
C LEU A 149 4.75 19.63 7.19
N SER A 150 5.66 19.07 7.99
CA SER A 150 6.91 18.49 7.49
C SER A 150 6.64 17.21 6.68
N GLY A 151 7.65 16.72 5.95
CA GLY A 151 7.54 15.47 5.18
C GLY A 151 7.19 14.27 6.07
N GLY A 152 7.86 14.11 7.21
CA GLY A 152 7.57 13.02 8.16
C GLY A 152 6.18 13.13 8.80
N GLU A 153 5.70 14.34 9.09
CA GLU A 153 4.33 14.58 9.57
C GLU A 153 3.30 14.22 8.49
N SER A 154 3.53 14.64 7.25
CA SER A 154 2.66 14.29 6.12
C SER A 154 2.59 12.78 5.89
N GLN A 155 3.72 12.08 6.05
CA GLN A 155 3.77 10.63 5.95
C GLN A 155 2.96 9.94 7.06
N ARG A 156 3.04 10.40 8.30
CA ARG A 156 2.22 9.87 9.41
C ARG A 156 0.72 10.08 9.16
N VAL A 157 0.33 11.21 8.60
CA VAL A 157 -1.08 11.46 8.20
C VAL A 157 -1.50 10.51 7.08
N ALA A 158 -0.65 10.27 6.08
CA ALA A 158 -0.94 9.31 5.00
C ALA A 158 -1.08 7.88 5.54
N ILE A 159 -0.25 7.48 6.52
CA ILE A 159 -0.36 6.20 7.22
C ILE A 159 -1.68 6.13 8.01
N ALA A 160 -2.03 7.19 8.77
CA ALA A 160 -3.30 7.24 9.51
C ALA A 160 -4.50 7.05 8.57
N ARG A 161 -4.49 7.73 7.42
CA ARG A 161 -5.53 7.60 6.40
C ARG A 161 -5.61 6.20 5.82
N ALA A 162 -4.47 5.58 5.52
CA ALA A 162 -4.41 4.21 5.01
C ALA A 162 -4.99 3.19 5.99
N LEU A 163 -4.87 3.45 7.30
CA LEU A 163 -5.34 2.57 8.38
C LEU A 163 -6.80 2.84 8.83
N ALA A 164 -7.45 3.86 8.29
CA ALA A 164 -8.75 4.34 8.77
C ALA A 164 -9.79 3.21 8.86
N ASN A 165 -9.96 2.44 7.79
CA ASN A 165 -10.92 1.32 7.71
C ASN A 165 -10.35 -0.03 8.19
N ALA A 166 -9.23 -0.04 8.92
CA ALA A 166 -8.55 -1.26 9.39
C ALA A 166 -8.33 -2.29 8.25
N PRO A 167 -7.62 -1.93 7.16
CA PRO A 167 -7.47 -2.74 5.97
C PRO A 167 -6.75 -4.06 6.28
N GLU A 168 -7.03 -5.10 5.49
CA GLU A 168 -6.31 -6.38 5.59
C GLU A 168 -4.92 -6.30 4.94
N ILE A 169 -4.78 -5.44 3.91
CA ILE A 169 -3.58 -5.29 3.09
C ILE A 169 -3.15 -3.82 3.06
N ILE A 170 -1.88 -3.57 3.28
CA ILE A 170 -1.25 -2.26 3.11
C ILE A 170 -0.32 -2.33 1.88
N LEU A 171 -0.55 -1.46 0.91
CA LEU A 171 0.30 -1.29 -0.26
C LEU A 171 1.09 0.00 -0.12
N ALA A 172 2.41 -0.10 0.02
CA ALA A 172 3.29 1.05 0.27
C ALA A 172 4.29 1.24 -0.88
N ASP A 173 4.23 2.39 -1.54
CA ASP A 173 5.16 2.79 -2.60
C ASP A 173 6.16 3.79 -2.04
N GLU A 174 7.42 3.36 -1.84
CA GLU A 174 8.55 4.16 -1.34
C GLU A 174 8.18 5.02 -0.11
N PRO A 175 7.61 4.43 0.97
CA PRO A 175 7.03 5.22 2.07
C PRO A 175 8.05 6.03 2.87
N THR A 176 9.34 5.83 2.66
CA THR A 176 10.44 6.56 3.31
C THR A 176 11.29 7.36 2.32
N GLY A 177 10.99 7.30 1.01
CA GLY A 177 11.87 7.78 -0.06
C GLY A 177 12.12 9.29 -0.06
N ASN A 178 11.24 10.11 0.55
CA ASN A 178 11.35 11.57 0.60
C ASN A 178 11.71 12.08 2.01
N LEU A 179 12.16 11.20 2.91
CA LEU A 179 12.46 11.54 4.31
C LEU A 179 13.96 11.56 4.55
N ASP A 180 14.40 12.34 5.54
CA ASP A 180 15.74 12.21 6.10
C ASP A 180 15.89 10.87 6.83
N ILE A 181 17.13 10.48 7.11
CA ILE A 181 17.47 9.16 7.68
C ILE A 181 16.72 8.89 8.99
N ALA A 182 16.66 9.87 9.90
CA ALA A 182 16.03 9.69 11.21
C ALA A 182 14.51 9.52 11.10
N ASN A 183 13.85 10.32 10.25
CA ASN A 183 12.44 10.17 9.97
C ASN A 183 12.13 8.87 9.20
N ALA A 184 13.00 8.46 8.28
CA ALA A 184 12.84 7.21 7.52
C ALA A 184 12.85 5.99 8.44
N GLU A 185 13.79 5.94 9.40
CA GLU A 185 13.90 4.87 10.40
C GLU A 185 12.67 4.81 11.30
N MET A 186 12.23 5.98 11.80
CA MET A 186 11.03 6.10 12.63
C MET A 186 9.75 5.65 11.90
N ILE A 187 9.60 5.98 10.61
CA ILE A 187 8.45 5.55 9.80
C ILE A 187 8.52 4.05 9.51
N LYS A 188 9.72 3.51 9.25
CA LYS A 188 9.91 2.05 9.10
C LYS A 188 9.43 1.32 10.36
N ASP A 189 9.97 1.67 11.52
CA ASP A 189 9.62 1.02 12.79
C ASP A 189 8.12 1.10 13.06
N LEU A 190 7.52 2.27 12.83
CA LEU A 190 6.09 2.48 12.97
C LEU A 190 5.26 1.55 12.06
N LEU A 191 5.63 1.40 10.78
CA LEU A 191 4.93 0.53 9.84
C LEU A 191 5.04 -0.95 10.25
N PHE A 192 6.23 -1.39 10.66
CA PHE A 192 6.46 -2.77 11.09
C PHE A 192 5.69 -3.09 12.37
N ASP A 193 5.71 -2.20 13.36
CA ASP A 193 4.93 -2.34 14.60
C ASP A 193 3.43 -2.46 14.32
N ILE A 194 2.89 -1.64 13.41
CA ILE A 194 1.48 -1.70 13.02
C ILE A 194 1.13 -3.05 12.39
N VAL A 195 1.96 -3.54 11.46
CA VAL A 195 1.73 -4.82 10.80
C VAL A 195 1.74 -5.96 11.80
N HIS A 196 2.75 -6.02 12.66
CA HIS A 196 2.88 -7.10 13.64
C HIS A 196 1.80 -7.06 14.73
N THR A 197 1.48 -5.86 15.25
CA THR A 197 0.51 -5.71 16.34
C THR A 197 -0.92 -6.00 15.91
N HIS A 198 -1.28 -5.63 14.68
CA HIS A 198 -2.66 -5.74 14.18
C HIS A 198 -2.86 -6.82 13.13
N SER A 199 -1.84 -7.65 12.86
CA SER A 199 -1.88 -8.72 11.86
C SER A 199 -2.29 -8.25 10.46
N HIS A 200 -1.89 -7.03 10.09
CA HIS A 200 -2.00 -6.56 8.71
C HIS A 200 -1.03 -7.31 7.81
N THR A 201 -1.28 -7.30 6.52
CA THR A 201 -0.33 -7.77 5.51
C THR A 201 0.24 -6.56 4.79
N MET A 202 1.54 -6.49 4.55
CA MET A 202 2.13 -5.35 3.85
C MET A 202 2.93 -5.79 2.62
N ILE A 203 2.67 -5.13 1.50
CA ILE A 203 3.53 -5.19 0.31
C ILE A 203 4.15 -3.81 0.16
N ILE A 204 5.47 -3.76 0.25
CA ILE A 204 6.22 -2.52 0.20
C ILE A 204 7.19 -2.52 -0.98
N VAL A 205 7.06 -1.53 -1.83
CA VAL A 205 8.04 -1.26 -2.90
C VAL A 205 9.05 -0.26 -2.37
N THR A 206 10.33 -0.61 -2.39
CA THR A 206 11.35 0.25 -1.83
C THR A 206 12.75 -0.06 -2.38
N HIS A 207 13.65 0.88 -2.19
CA HIS A 207 15.10 0.69 -2.30
C HIS A 207 15.82 0.94 -0.94
N SER A 208 15.08 1.14 0.13
CA SER A 208 15.60 1.32 1.49
C SER A 208 16.13 0.01 2.05
N VAL A 209 17.44 -0.05 2.31
CA VAL A 209 18.12 -1.24 2.86
C VAL A 209 17.51 -1.67 4.21
N PRO A 210 17.27 -0.76 5.19
CA PRO A 210 16.70 -1.16 6.47
C PRO A 210 15.31 -1.81 6.38
N ILE A 211 14.48 -1.41 5.42
CA ILE A 211 13.17 -2.04 5.18
C ILE A 211 13.35 -3.45 4.60
N VAL A 212 14.30 -3.58 3.67
CA VAL A 212 14.57 -4.86 2.99
C VAL A 212 15.13 -5.89 3.96
N GLU A 213 16.00 -5.49 4.90
CA GLU A 213 16.62 -6.37 5.90
C GLU A 213 15.60 -6.95 6.89
N ASP A 214 14.57 -6.17 7.25
CA ASP A 214 13.59 -6.56 8.26
C ASP A 214 12.32 -7.22 7.65
N ALA A 215 12.18 -7.27 6.32
CA ALA A 215 11.02 -7.88 5.67
C ALA A 215 11.06 -9.41 5.72
N ASP A 216 9.89 -10.05 5.89
CA ASP A 216 9.75 -11.51 5.92
C ASP A 216 10.15 -12.17 4.59
N ARG A 217 9.91 -11.47 3.48
CA ARG A 217 10.22 -11.94 2.13
C ARG A 217 10.67 -10.80 1.24
N VAL A 218 11.76 -11.00 0.52
CA VAL A 218 12.30 -10.02 -0.43
C VAL A 218 12.23 -10.56 -1.84
N LEU A 219 11.64 -9.79 -2.74
CA LEU A 219 11.52 -10.09 -4.16
C LEU A 219 12.17 -9.00 -4.99
N GLU A 220 12.81 -9.36 -6.10
CA GLU A 220 13.33 -8.40 -7.06
C GLU A 220 12.50 -8.40 -8.35
N LEU A 221 11.99 -7.22 -8.71
CA LEU A 221 11.30 -6.99 -9.98
C LEU A 221 12.32 -6.57 -11.03
N SER A 222 12.51 -7.41 -12.01
CA SER A 222 13.48 -7.21 -13.09
C SER A 222 12.95 -7.81 -14.40
N ASN A 223 13.02 -7.06 -15.48
CA ASN A 223 12.55 -7.47 -16.82
C ASN A 223 11.09 -7.99 -16.81
N GLY A 224 10.22 -7.33 -16.05
CA GLY A 224 8.78 -7.67 -15.96
C GLY A 224 8.44 -8.88 -15.08
N ALA A 225 9.42 -9.55 -14.47
CA ALA A 225 9.22 -10.74 -13.64
C ALA A 225 9.72 -10.54 -12.20
N LEU A 226 9.08 -11.22 -11.23
CA LEU A 226 9.53 -11.28 -9.83
C LEU A 226 10.41 -12.50 -9.60
N ARG A 227 11.48 -12.30 -8.83
CA ARG A 227 12.36 -13.39 -8.37
C ARG A 227 12.69 -13.22 -6.89
N PRO A 228 12.80 -14.31 -6.11
CA PRO A 228 13.33 -14.22 -4.76
C PRO A 228 14.71 -13.57 -4.75
N LYS A 229 14.92 -12.64 -3.81
CA LYS A 229 16.22 -12.00 -3.61
C LYS A 229 16.80 -12.48 -2.28
N SER A 230 17.92 -13.20 -2.34
CA SER A 230 18.70 -13.51 -1.15
C SER A 230 19.41 -12.25 -0.68
N LEU A 231 19.27 -11.92 0.60
CA LEU A 231 20.13 -10.94 1.26
C LEU A 231 21.49 -11.63 1.49
N ALA A 232 22.52 -11.13 0.81
CA ALA A 232 23.88 -11.65 0.94
C ALA A 232 24.58 -11.04 2.15
#